data_82ed99c31ad1f64c749f8f2c20ade263
#
_entry.id   82ed99c31ad1f64c749f8f2c20ade263
#
_cell.length_a   1.000
_cell.length_b   1.000
_cell.length_c   1.000
_cell.angle_alpha   90.00
_cell.angle_beta   90.00
_cell.angle_gamma   90.00
#
_symmetry.space_group_name_H-M   'P 1'
#
loop_
_entity.id
_entity.type
_entity.pdbx_description
1 polymer ?
#
loop_
_entity_poly.entity_id
_entity_poly.type
_entity_poly.pdbx_seq_one_letter_code
_entity_poly.pdbx_strand_id
1 'polypeptide(L)'
;MSVSSLKINVNKIVGNSADSLVDYVAVEEPLEIRLGYTTPEGRTASSVSITMRTPGDDAALACGFLYSESIIQNAADISSVGHCGPVAPDSGNHNIIRVDLAAHVNVDLGRLQRHFYTTSSCGVCGKSSLDAL
;
A
#
# COMPACT_ATOMS: atom_id res chain seq x y z
N MET A 1 3.76 9.42 13.71
CA MET A 1 2.98 10.28 12.79
C MET A 1 3.59 10.17 11.39
N SER A 2 2.80 9.88 10.40
CA SER A 2 3.30 9.80 9.02
C SER A 2 3.46 11.20 8.43
N VAL A 3 4.48 11.36 7.59
CA VAL A 3 4.78 12.63 6.92
C VAL A 3 4.23 12.55 5.50
N SER A 4 3.29 13.42 5.16
CA SER A 4 2.63 13.43 3.85
C SER A 4 3.27 14.40 2.85
N SER A 5 4.06 15.36 3.32
CA SER A 5 4.77 16.31 2.46
C SER A 5 6.18 16.56 2.97
N LEU A 6 7.06 16.86 2.05
CA LEU A 6 8.46 17.13 2.31
C LEU A 6 8.85 18.47 1.73
N LYS A 7 9.59 19.26 2.53
CA LYS A 7 10.18 20.52 2.12
C LYS A 7 11.45 20.26 1.33
N ILE A 8 11.54 20.78 0.12
CA ILE A 8 12.70 20.62 -0.75
C ILE A 8 13.11 21.94 -1.38
N ASN A 9 14.36 22.03 -1.81
CA ASN A 9 14.85 23.12 -2.63
C ASN A 9 14.63 22.78 -4.10
N VAL A 10 14.00 23.70 -4.83
CA VAL A 10 13.75 23.54 -6.27
C VAL A 10 14.33 24.71 -7.05
N ASN A 11 14.66 24.49 -8.30
CA ASN A 11 15.04 25.53 -9.22
C ASN A 11 13.87 25.86 -10.14
N LYS A 12 13.33 27.05 -9.99
CA LYS A 12 12.26 27.53 -10.87
C LYS A 12 12.87 28.25 -12.05
N ILE A 13 12.56 27.77 -13.24
CA ILE A 13 13.07 28.33 -14.50
C ILE A 13 11.93 29.09 -15.17
N VAL A 14 12.18 30.36 -15.43
CA VAL A 14 11.26 31.23 -16.21
C VAL A 14 12.08 31.91 -17.32
N GLY A 15 11.80 31.53 -18.56
CA GLY A 15 12.60 32.01 -19.69
C GLY A 15 14.06 31.55 -19.55
N ASN A 16 15.01 32.51 -19.49
CA ASN A 16 16.42 32.23 -19.32
C ASN A 16 16.92 32.39 -17.87
N SER A 17 16.04 32.65 -16.91
CA SER A 17 16.43 32.82 -15.53
C SER A 17 16.02 31.60 -14.69
N ALA A 18 16.88 31.25 -13.72
CA ALA A 18 16.66 30.17 -12.79
C ALA A 18 16.80 30.70 -11.36
N ASP A 19 15.76 30.52 -10.56
CA ASP A 19 15.75 30.94 -9.16
C ASP A 19 15.64 29.70 -8.26
N SER A 20 16.48 29.67 -7.22
CA SER A 20 16.38 28.63 -6.20
C SER A 20 15.33 29.07 -5.15
N LEU A 21 14.37 28.20 -4.89
CA LEU A 21 13.35 28.45 -3.88
C LEU A 21 12.99 27.17 -3.15
N VAL A 22 12.29 27.33 -2.04
CA VAL A 22 11.77 26.23 -1.23
C VAL A 22 10.35 25.91 -1.67
N ASP A 23 10.06 24.63 -1.85
CA ASP A 23 8.73 24.15 -2.17
C ASP A 23 8.42 22.90 -1.35
N TYR A 24 7.16 22.50 -1.37
CA TYR A 24 6.67 21.30 -0.69
C TYR A 24 6.17 20.31 -1.74
N VAL A 25 6.61 19.08 -1.62
CA VAL A 25 6.18 17.98 -2.49
C VAL A 25 5.52 16.89 -1.67
N ALA A 26 4.56 16.20 -2.27
CA ALA A 26 3.95 15.03 -1.64
C ALA A 26 5.00 13.92 -1.52
N VAL A 27 5.02 13.28 -0.37
CA VAL A 27 5.85 12.09 -0.15
C VAL A 27 5.16 10.90 -0.81
N GLU A 28 5.91 10.11 -1.57
CA GLU A 28 5.44 8.83 -2.10
C GLU A 28 6.38 7.72 -1.65
N GLU A 29 5.81 6.69 -1.06
CA GLU A 29 6.52 5.48 -0.65
C GLU A 29 5.68 4.26 -1.00
N PRO A 30 6.31 3.10 -1.31
CA PRO A 30 5.55 1.89 -1.58
C PRO A 30 4.84 1.40 -0.32
N LEU A 31 3.61 0.93 -0.47
CA LEU A 31 2.83 0.26 0.57
C LEU A 31 2.55 -1.17 0.14
N GLU A 32 2.98 -2.12 0.96
CA GLU A 32 2.59 -3.52 0.79
C GLU A 32 1.28 -3.77 1.53
N ILE A 33 0.29 -4.30 0.82
CA ILE A 33 -0.98 -4.70 1.40
C ILE A 33 -0.95 -6.21 1.61
N ARG A 34 -1.04 -6.64 2.86
CA ARG A 34 -1.11 -8.05 3.24
C ARG A 34 -2.53 -8.41 3.66
N LEU A 35 -2.93 -9.60 3.27
CA LEU A 35 -4.25 -10.15 3.57
C LEU A 35 -4.09 -11.36 4.48
N GLY A 36 -4.71 -11.31 5.66
CA GLY A 36 -4.84 -12.47 6.53
C GLY A 36 -6.20 -13.13 6.28
N TYR A 37 -6.22 -14.43 6.06
CA TYR A 37 -7.44 -15.15 5.72
C TYR A 37 -7.40 -16.60 6.21
N THR A 38 -8.54 -17.25 6.21
CA THR A 38 -8.69 -18.62 6.64
C THR A 38 -8.74 -19.55 5.44
N THR A 39 -7.96 -20.63 5.50
CA THR A 39 -7.97 -21.73 4.53
C THR A 39 -8.42 -23.03 5.24
N PRO A 40 -8.69 -24.12 4.48
CA PRO A 40 -8.97 -25.42 5.11
C PRO A 40 -7.84 -25.91 6.04
N GLU A 41 -6.61 -25.47 5.82
CA GLU A 41 -5.45 -25.80 6.65
C GLU A 41 -5.25 -24.87 7.84
N GLY A 42 -6.03 -23.78 7.95
CA GLY A 42 -5.95 -22.81 9.03
C GLY A 42 -5.76 -21.38 8.56
N ARG A 43 -5.36 -20.49 9.48
CA ARG A 43 -5.08 -19.09 9.18
C ARG A 43 -3.76 -18.95 8.44
N THR A 44 -3.73 -18.07 7.45
CA THR A 44 -2.54 -17.72 6.70
C THR A 44 -2.58 -16.25 6.30
N ALA A 45 -1.48 -15.75 5.77
CA ALA A 45 -1.40 -14.39 5.25
C ALA A 45 -0.57 -14.37 3.97
N SER A 46 -0.94 -13.49 3.06
CA SER A 46 -0.23 -13.30 1.79
C SER A 46 -0.18 -11.83 1.43
N SER A 47 0.88 -11.41 0.76
CA SER A 47 0.93 -10.10 0.11
C SER A 47 0.00 -10.12 -1.09
N VAL A 48 -0.87 -9.12 -1.22
CA VAL A 48 -1.81 -9.05 -2.34
C VAL A 48 -1.53 -7.91 -3.30
N SER A 49 -0.81 -6.89 -2.86
CA SER A 49 -0.45 -5.77 -3.73
C SER A 49 0.66 -4.93 -3.12
N ILE A 50 1.43 -4.27 -3.98
CA ILE A 50 2.30 -3.17 -3.60
C ILE A 50 1.93 -1.98 -4.47
N THR A 51 1.66 -0.84 -3.86
CA THR A 51 1.30 0.38 -4.56
C THR A 51 2.04 1.58 -3.98
N MET A 52 2.33 2.55 -4.82
CA MET A 52 2.86 3.83 -4.33
C MET A 52 1.72 4.63 -3.71
N ARG A 53 1.99 5.28 -2.59
CA ARG A 53 0.99 6.13 -1.93
C ARG A 53 1.65 7.25 -1.14
N THR A 54 0.90 8.30 -0.88
CA THR A 54 1.26 9.29 0.14
C THR A 54 0.79 8.78 1.49
N PRO A 55 1.69 8.66 2.48
CA PRO A 55 1.32 8.15 3.81
C PRO A 55 0.22 8.98 4.48
N GLY A 56 -0.63 8.31 5.25
CA GLY A 56 -1.66 8.98 6.06
C GLY A 56 -2.97 8.20 6.14
N ASP A 57 -3.43 7.61 5.04
CA ASP A 57 -4.72 6.93 4.95
C ASP A 57 -4.59 5.48 4.49
N ASP A 58 -3.58 4.77 4.98
CA ASP A 58 -3.26 3.43 4.53
C ASP A 58 -4.39 2.42 4.75
N ALA A 59 -5.09 2.51 5.89
CA ALA A 59 -6.20 1.62 6.18
C ALA A 59 -7.35 1.80 5.17
N ALA A 60 -7.71 3.04 4.86
CA ALA A 60 -8.74 3.34 3.87
C ALA A 60 -8.32 2.88 2.48
N LEU A 61 -7.06 3.08 2.12
CA LEU A 61 -6.51 2.64 0.83
C LEU A 61 -6.57 1.12 0.70
N ALA A 62 -6.13 0.39 1.73
CA ALA A 62 -6.12 -1.07 1.73
C ALA A 62 -7.54 -1.64 1.64
N CYS A 63 -8.46 -1.13 2.45
CA CYS A 63 -9.85 -1.59 2.43
C CYS A 63 -10.54 -1.26 1.10
N GLY A 64 -10.28 -0.08 0.54
CA GLY A 64 -10.80 0.31 -0.76
C GLY A 64 -10.28 -0.57 -1.88
N PHE A 65 -8.99 -0.93 -1.84
CA PHE A 65 -8.41 -1.88 -2.78
C PHE A 65 -9.11 -3.24 -2.71
N LEU A 66 -9.27 -3.80 -1.51
CA LEU A 66 -9.92 -5.09 -1.33
C LEU A 66 -11.39 -5.08 -1.77
N TYR A 67 -12.08 -3.98 -1.53
CA TYR A 67 -13.46 -3.80 -1.99
C TYR A 67 -13.53 -3.74 -3.52
N SER A 68 -12.66 -2.95 -4.14
CA SER A 68 -12.61 -2.81 -5.61
C SER A 68 -12.29 -4.12 -6.31
N GLU A 69 -11.47 -4.96 -5.69
CA GLU A 69 -11.10 -6.28 -6.23
C GLU A 69 -12.11 -7.37 -5.86
N SER A 70 -13.21 -7.00 -5.22
CA SER A 70 -14.29 -7.91 -4.79
C SER A 70 -13.82 -8.99 -3.79
N ILE A 71 -12.75 -8.72 -3.05
CA ILE A 71 -12.27 -9.59 -1.98
C ILE A 71 -13.16 -9.44 -0.75
N ILE A 72 -13.59 -8.21 -0.46
CA ILE A 72 -14.58 -7.91 0.57
C ILE A 72 -15.79 -7.23 -0.05
N GLN A 73 -16.94 -7.32 0.61
CA GLN A 73 -18.20 -6.72 0.17
C GLN A 73 -18.75 -5.70 1.16
N ASN A 74 -18.39 -5.83 2.44
CA ASN A 74 -18.84 -4.92 3.50
C ASN A 74 -17.85 -4.93 4.65
N ALA A 75 -18.07 -4.02 5.61
CA ALA A 75 -17.19 -3.87 6.77
C ALA A 75 -17.15 -5.11 7.67
N ALA A 76 -18.21 -5.92 7.70
CA ALA A 76 -18.25 -7.14 8.51
C ALA A 76 -17.28 -8.22 8.00
N ASP A 77 -16.81 -8.09 6.78
CA ASP A 77 -15.81 -9.01 6.22
C ASP A 77 -14.40 -8.79 6.78
N ILE A 78 -14.18 -7.67 7.45
CA ILE A 78 -12.88 -7.29 8.01
C ILE A 78 -12.90 -7.52 9.52
N SER A 79 -11.95 -8.31 10.01
CA SER A 79 -11.73 -8.54 11.44
C SER A 79 -10.86 -7.46 12.05
N SER A 80 -9.75 -7.11 11.40
CA SER A 80 -8.85 -6.07 11.87
C SER A 80 -8.02 -5.49 10.74
N VAL A 81 -7.55 -4.25 10.93
CA VAL A 81 -6.63 -3.57 10.01
C VAL A 81 -5.56 -2.89 10.84
N GLY A 82 -4.32 -3.03 10.46
CA GLY A 82 -3.22 -2.36 11.13
C GLY A 82 -1.90 -2.50 10.41
N HIS A 83 -0.99 -1.57 10.71
CA HIS A 83 0.37 -1.67 10.23
C HIS A 83 1.11 -2.83 10.92
N CYS A 84 2.03 -3.43 10.20
CA CYS A 84 2.90 -4.48 10.73
C CYS A 84 4.30 -4.35 10.12
N GLY A 85 5.24 -5.15 10.64
CA GLY A 85 6.60 -5.13 10.16
C GLY A 85 7.41 -3.93 10.67
N PRO A 86 8.67 -3.82 10.23
CA PRO A 86 9.55 -2.74 10.66
C PRO A 86 9.16 -1.41 10.01
N VAL A 87 9.56 -0.32 10.67
CA VAL A 87 9.48 1.03 10.07
C VAL A 87 10.57 1.19 9.02
N ALA A 88 10.28 1.99 7.98
CA ALA A 88 11.26 2.34 6.98
C ALA A 88 12.37 3.20 7.62
N PRO A 89 13.66 2.85 7.44
CA PRO A 89 14.76 3.53 8.15
C PRO A 89 14.89 5.01 7.79
N ASP A 90 14.55 5.39 6.56
CA ASP A 90 14.73 6.76 6.09
C ASP A 90 13.60 7.70 6.53
N SER A 91 12.36 7.22 6.51
CA SER A 91 11.18 8.05 6.78
C SER A 91 10.52 7.80 8.13
N GLY A 92 10.78 6.66 8.75
CA GLY A 92 10.09 6.21 9.96
C GLY A 92 8.64 5.79 9.72
N ASN A 93 8.21 5.69 8.47
CA ASN A 93 6.86 5.27 8.12
C ASN A 93 6.71 3.76 8.17
N HIS A 94 5.50 3.29 8.51
CA HIS A 94 5.13 1.90 8.35
C HIS A 94 4.63 1.68 6.93
N ASN A 95 5.30 0.82 6.17
CA ASN A 95 5.02 0.58 4.75
C ASN A 95 4.41 -0.79 4.48
N ILE A 96 3.93 -1.46 5.52
CA ILE A 96 3.19 -2.71 5.41
C ILE A 96 1.91 -2.56 6.20
N ILE A 97 0.77 -2.74 5.53
CA ILE A 97 -0.52 -2.78 6.19
C ILE A 97 -1.14 -4.17 6.02
N ARG A 98 -1.65 -4.71 7.10
CA ARG A 98 -2.30 -6.02 7.11
C ARG A 98 -3.79 -5.86 7.38
N VAL A 99 -4.59 -6.48 6.53
CA VAL A 99 -6.04 -6.59 6.70
C VAL A 99 -6.35 -8.05 7.00
N ASP A 100 -6.88 -8.32 8.17
CA ASP A 100 -7.32 -9.66 8.55
C ASP A 100 -8.81 -9.80 8.25
N LEU A 101 -9.15 -10.79 7.44
CA LEU A 101 -10.53 -11.07 7.08
C LEU A 101 -11.22 -11.90 8.16
N ALA A 102 -12.52 -11.71 8.30
CA ALA A 102 -13.35 -12.55 9.14
C ALA A 102 -13.35 -14.00 8.64
N ALA A 103 -13.54 -14.96 9.56
CA ALA A 103 -13.43 -16.38 9.24
C ALA A 103 -14.46 -16.87 8.20
N HIS A 104 -15.59 -16.16 8.05
CA HIS A 104 -16.63 -16.53 7.10
C HIS A 104 -16.30 -16.13 5.66
N VAL A 105 -15.26 -15.31 5.44
CA VAL A 105 -14.91 -14.83 4.10
C VAL A 105 -14.11 -15.90 3.35
N ASN A 106 -14.62 -16.27 2.19
CA ASN A 106 -13.94 -17.20 1.29
C ASN A 106 -13.07 -16.40 0.30
N VAL A 107 -11.79 -16.75 0.25
CA VAL A 107 -10.82 -16.09 -0.63
C VAL A 107 -10.47 -17.04 -1.78
N ASP A 108 -10.63 -16.56 -3.01
CA ASP A 108 -10.19 -17.28 -4.19
C ASP A 108 -8.69 -17.02 -4.40
N LEU A 109 -7.87 -18.00 -4.05
CA LEU A 109 -6.42 -17.92 -4.15
C LEU A 109 -5.94 -17.73 -5.60
N GLY A 110 -6.61 -18.40 -6.55
CA GLY A 110 -6.27 -18.23 -7.97
C GLY A 110 -6.52 -16.81 -8.46
N ARG A 111 -7.58 -16.18 -7.98
CA ARG A 111 -7.90 -14.79 -8.27
C ARG A 111 -6.89 -13.84 -7.64
N LEU A 112 -6.49 -14.08 -6.39
CA LEU A 112 -5.46 -13.30 -5.72
C LEU A 112 -4.14 -13.35 -6.48
N GLN A 113 -3.72 -14.53 -6.90
CA GLN A 113 -2.47 -14.70 -7.67
C GLN A 113 -2.50 -13.93 -8.99
N ARG A 114 -3.65 -13.87 -9.65
CA ARG A 114 -3.81 -13.09 -10.89
C ARG A 114 -3.65 -11.60 -10.66
N HIS A 115 -4.07 -11.09 -9.51
CA HIS A 115 -3.93 -9.66 -9.17
C HIS A 115 -2.48 -9.23 -8.99
N PHE A 116 -1.58 -10.13 -8.58
CA PHE A 116 -0.15 -9.82 -8.49
C PHE A 116 0.48 -9.44 -9.83
N TYR A 117 -0.10 -9.89 -10.92
CA TYR A 117 0.42 -9.64 -12.26
C TYR A 117 -0.29 -8.48 -12.97
N THR A 118 -1.22 -7.80 -12.28
CA THR A 118 -1.86 -6.61 -12.83
C THR A 118 -0.83 -5.49 -12.93
N THR A 119 -0.59 -5.02 -14.15
CA THR A 119 0.39 -3.97 -14.39
C THR A 119 -0.13 -2.63 -13.88
N SER A 120 0.76 -1.89 -13.21
CA SER A 120 0.51 -0.49 -12.84
C SER A 120 1.48 0.42 -13.59
N SER A 121 1.11 1.68 -13.71
CA SER A 121 1.95 2.68 -14.36
C SER A 121 3.26 2.95 -13.61
N CYS A 122 3.32 2.68 -12.30
CA CYS A 122 4.52 2.87 -11.51
C CYS A 122 5.48 1.67 -11.53
N GLY A 123 5.07 0.52 -12.10
CA GLY A 123 5.88 -0.69 -12.17
C GLY A 123 6.05 -1.43 -10.85
N VAL A 124 5.35 -1.02 -9.79
CA VAL A 124 5.49 -1.60 -8.44
C VAL A 124 4.44 -2.67 -8.16
N CYS A 125 3.22 -2.50 -8.67
CA CYS A 125 2.08 -3.36 -8.34
C CYS A 125 2.20 -4.81 -8.84
N GLY A 126 3.23 -5.18 -9.58
CA GLY A 126 3.51 -6.56 -9.95
C GLY A 126 4.42 -7.31 -8.97
N LYS A 127 4.89 -6.64 -7.92
CA LYS A 127 5.77 -7.24 -6.91
C LYS A 127 4.95 -7.91 -5.82
N SER A 128 5.43 -9.02 -5.31
CA SER A 128 4.74 -9.77 -4.26
C SER A 128 5.16 -9.36 -2.85
N SER A 129 6.22 -8.58 -2.71
CA SER A 129 6.76 -8.16 -1.41
C SER A 129 7.60 -6.90 -1.58
N LEU A 130 7.66 -6.07 -0.54
CA LEU A 130 8.56 -4.91 -0.49
C LEU A 130 10.03 -5.32 -0.63
N ASP A 131 10.39 -6.51 -0.17
CA ASP A 131 11.75 -7.02 -0.29
C ASP A 131 12.17 -7.25 -1.75
N ALA A 132 11.21 -7.33 -2.67
CA ALA A 132 11.47 -7.45 -4.10
C ALA A 132 11.79 -6.11 -4.77
N LEU A 133 11.64 -5.00 -4.07
CA LEU A 133 11.94 -3.66 -4.55
C LEU A 133 13.38 -3.27 -4.25
#